data_aa289923dcfeff369f5dcc15bf32a697
#
_entry.id   aa289923dcfeff369f5dcc15bf32a697
#
_cell.length_a   1.000
_cell.length_b   1.000
_cell.length_c   1.000
_cell.angle_alpha   90.00
_cell.angle_beta   90.00
_cell.angle_gamma   90.00
#
_symmetry.space_group_name_H-M   'P 1'
#
loop_
_entity.id
_entity.type
_entity.pdbx_description
1 polymer ?
#
loop_
_entity_poly.entity_id
_entity_poly.type
_entity_poly.pdbx_seq_one_letter_code
_entity_poly.pdbx_strand_id
1 'polypeptide(L)'
;MAIWAATDHNVDNTTEILREWLKNVQRLYHYVEWRPMDEPESYPDEIGPKHWPTSRFAHVMKLRQAALRTAREKWSDYILFIDVDNFLTNPQTLNLLIAENKTIVAPMLESRGLYSNFWCGITPKGFYKRTPDYVQIREWKRTGCFPVPMVHSTFLIDLRKEASDKLTFYPPHQDYTWTFDDIIVFAFSSRQAGIQMYLCNREHYGYLPIPLKPHQTLQEDIENLIHVQIEAMIDRPPMEPSQYVSVVPKYPDKMGFDEIFMINLKRRKDRRDRMLRTLYEQEIEVKIVEAVDGKALNTSQLKALNIEMLPGYRDPYSSRPLTRGEIGCFLSHYSVWKEVIDRELEKTLVIEDDVRFEHQFKKKLMKLMDDIDQAQLDWELIYIGRKRMQVKDPEKAVPNVANLVEADYSYWTLGYVISLEGAQKLVGANPFGKMLPVDEFLPIMYNKHPVAEYKQYYESRDLKAFSAEPLLIYPTHYTGQPGYLSDTETSTIWDNETVATDWDRTHAWKSQKQSRIYSNAKNTEALPPPTSLDTVPSRDEL
;
A
#
# COMPACT_ATOMS: atom_id res chain seq x y z
N MET A 1 20.64 15.88 22.36
CA MET A 1 19.25 15.67 21.95
C MET A 1 18.46 15.16 23.16
N ALA A 2 17.19 15.54 23.30
CA ALA A 2 16.29 15.10 24.36
C ALA A 2 15.08 14.36 23.80
N ILE A 3 14.50 13.47 24.56
CA ILE A 3 13.23 12.80 24.26
C ILE A 3 12.20 13.19 25.32
N TRP A 4 11.02 13.54 24.87
CA TRP A 4 9.83 13.67 25.68
C TRP A 4 8.77 12.77 25.08
N ALA A 5 8.29 11.78 25.81
CA ALA A 5 7.32 10.81 25.34
C ALA A 5 6.10 10.77 26.25
N ALA A 6 4.93 10.65 25.68
CA ALA A 6 3.68 10.48 26.40
C ALA A 6 2.77 9.52 25.65
N THR A 7 1.88 8.88 26.39
CA THR A 7 0.78 8.09 25.84
C THR A 7 -0.55 8.67 26.30
N ASP A 8 -1.55 8.50 25.47
CA ASP A 8 -2.96 8.59 25.81
C ASP A 8 -3.42 7.21 26.34
N HIS A 9 -4.70 6.93 26.51
CA HIS A 9 -5.18 5.62 26.95
C HIS A 9 -5.12 4.61 25.78
N ASN A 10 -4.00 3.93 25.63
CA ASN A 10 -3.81 2.91 24.62
C ASN A 10 -4.39 1.56 25.10
N VAL A 11 -5.11 0.88 24.21
CA VAL A 11 -5.67 -0.46 24.44
C VAL A 11 -4.79 -1.59 23.87
N ASP A 12 -3.65 -1.24 23.32
CA ASP A 12 -2.65 -2.12 22.74
C ASP A 12 -1.32 -2.05 23.52
N ASN A 13 -0.26 -2.66 22.99
CA ASN A 13 1.05 -2.72 23.62
C ASN A 13 1.88 -1.44 23.45
N THR A 14 1.33 -0.33 22.98
CA THR A 14 2.08 0.91 22.71
C THR A 14 2.83 1.41 23.93
N THR A 15 2.18 1.46 25.11
CA THR A 15 2.79 1.94 26.35
C THR A 15 3.96 1.06 26.78
N GLU A 16 3.83 -0.26 26.68
CA GLU A 16 4.87 -1.22 27.05
C GLU A 16 6.07 -1.14 26.12
N ILE A 17 5.83 -1.07 24.82
CA ILE A 17 6.88 -0.95 23.79
C ILE A 17 7.66 0.35 23.98
N LEU A 18 6.97 1.48 24.19
CA LEU A 18 7.64 2.76 24.46
C LEU A 18 8.44 2.73 25.75
N ARG A 19 7.92 2.11 26.81
CA ARG A 19 8.64 1.96 28.09
C ARG A 19 9.93 1.16 27.90
N GLU A 20 9.88 0.03 27.20
CA GLU A 20 11.06 -0.77 26.88
C GLU A 20 12.07 0.03 26.05
N TRP A 21 11.61 0.67 24.99
CA TRP A 21 12.47 1.46 24.13
C TRP A 21 13.17 2.59 24.88
N LEU A 22 12.42 3.39 25.63
CA LEU A 22 12.98 4.51 26.39
C LEU A 22 14.01 4.06 27.42
N LYS A 23 13.75 2.94 28.11
CA LYS A 23 14.70 2.35 29.04
C LYS A 23 16.03 2.00 28.37
N ASN A 24 15.97 1.44 27.16
CA ASN A 24 17.14 0.98 26.42
C ASN A 24 17.92 2.12 25.77
N VAL A 25 17.23 3.19 25.33
CA VAL A 25 17.86 4.34 24.66
C VAL A 25 18.22 5.50 25.59
N GLN A 26 17.75 5.53 26.84
CA GLN A 26 17.92 6.69 27.73
C GLN A 26 19.36 7.16 27.87
N ARG A 27 20.36 6.25 27.75
CA ARG A 27 21.78 6.58 27.83
C ARG A 27 22.33 7.25 26.57
N LEU A 28 21.59 7.21 25.47
CA LEU A 28 21.97 7.83 24.20
C LEU A 28 21.54 9.30 24.15
N TYR A 29 20.65 9.70 25.04
CA TYR A 29 20.09 11.05 25.09
C TYR A 29 20.42 11.72 26.38
N HIS A 30 20.63 13.02 26.35
CA HIS A 30 21.01 13.78 27.50
C HIS A 30 19.84 14.04 28.48
N TYR A 31 18.61 13.93 27.99
CA TYR A 31 17.39 14.05 28.77
C TYR A 31 16.29 13.17 28.19
N VAL A 32 15.60 12.44 29.06
CA VAL A 32 14.42 11.63 28.70
C VAL A 32 13.34 11.88 29.73
N GLU A 33 12.18 12.29 29.29
CA GLU A 33 10.98 12.41 30.10
C GLU A 33 9.92 11.44 29.59
N TRP A 34 9.31 10.69 30.48
CA TRP A 34 8.30 9.69 30.17
C TRP A 34 7.01 9.97 30.94
N ARG A 35 5.91 10.11 30.23
CA ARG A 35 4.57 10.33 30.78
C ARG A 35 3.60 9.29 30.27
N PRO A 36 3.67 8.05 30.80
CA PRO A 36 2.75 7.00 30.42
C PRO A 36 1.38 7.22 31.02
N MET A 37 0.36 6.74 30.32
CA MET A 37 -0.92 6.37 30.91
C MET A 37 -0.88 4.85 31.10
N ASP A 38 -0.71 4.39 32.35
CA ASP A 38 -0.42 2.97 32.64
C ASP A 38 -1.66 2.09 32.56
N GLU A 39 -2.84 2.66 32.82
CA GLU A 39 -4.11 1.95 32.72
C GLU A 39 -4.97 2.59 31.62
N PRO A 40 -5.52 1.78 30.68
CA PRO A 40 -6.39 2.30 29.65
C PRO A 40 -7.75 2.65 30.27
N GLU A 41 -7.95 3.91 30.60
CA GLU A 41 -9.23 4.45 31.03
C GLU A 41 -9.89 5.16 29.83
N SER A 42 -11.14 4.81 29.54
CA SER A 42 -11.92 5.55 28.56
C SER A 42 -12.38 6.89 29.15
N TYR A 43 -12.46 7.91 28.33
CA TYR A 43 -13.03 9.19 28.76
C TYR A 43 -14.54 9.07 29.02
N PRO A 44 -15.11 9.85 29.97
CA PRO A 44 -16.51 9.74 30.35
C PRO A 44 -17.51 9.96 29.20
N ASP A 45 -17.10 10.73 28.20
CA ASP A 45 -17.87 11.08 27.01
C ASP A 45 -17.45 10.27 25.76
N GLU A 46 -16.62 9.24 25.94
CA GLU A 46 -16.13 8.37 24.87
C GLU A 46 -17.09 7.20 24.62
N ILE A 47 -17.50 7.00 23.37
CA ILE A 47 -18.33 5.87 22.93
C ILE A 47 -17.54 4.72 22.32
N GLY A 48 -16.22 4.84 22.27
CA GLY A 48 -15.33 3.80 21.76
C GLY A 48 -13.95 4.33 21.44
N PRO A 49 -12.97 3.48 21.22
CA PRO A 49 -11.55 3.86 21.06
C PRO A 49 -11.26 4.75 19.84
N LYS A 50 -12.19 4.82 18.92
CA LYS A 50 -12.10 5.69 17.73
C LYS A 50 -12.85 7.02 17.88
N HIS A 51 -13.62 7.15 18.94
CA HIS A 51 -14.31 8.39 19.24
C HIS A 51 -13.35 9.37 19.89
N TRP A 52 -13.32 10.58 19.38
CA TRP A 52 -12.49 11.67 19.91
C TRP A 52 -13.40 12.75 20.55
N PRO A 53 -13.80 12.55 21.82
CA PRO A 53 -14.57 13.55 22.53
C PRO A 53 -13.71 14.76 22.92
N THR A 54 -14.37 15.84 23.32
CA THR A 54 -13.71 17.08 23.76
C THR A 54 -12.69 16.84 24.87
N SER A 55 -12.98 15.92 25.80
CA SER A 55 -12.07 15.56 26.90
C SER A 55 -10.76 14.96 26.39
N ARG A 56 -10.81 14.09 25.38
CA ARG A 56 -9.62 13.46 24.75
C ARG A 56 -8.79 14.51 24.00
N PHE A 57 -9.43 15.34 23.17
CA PHE A 57 -8.74 16.45 22.52
C PHE A 57 -8.02 17.36 23.53
N ALA A 58 -8.72 17.74 24.61
CA ALA A 58 -8.14 18.57 25.65
C ALA A 58 -6.94 17.90 26.33
N HIS A 59 -7.00 16.59 26.59
CA HIS A 59 -5.89 15.84 27.19
C HIS A 59 -4.68 15.82 26.27
N VAL A 60 -4.84 15.44 25.01
CA VAL A 60 -3.74 15.40 24.02
C VAL A 60 -3.11 16.79 23.85
N MET A 61 -3.93 17.85 23.77
CA MET A 61 -3.41 19.21 23.72
C MET A 61 -2.62 19.61 24.95
N LYS A 62 -3.04 19.18 26.16
CA LYS A 62 -2.28 19.42 27.41
C LYS A 62 -0.94 18.69 27.40
N LEU A 63 -0.88 17.47 26.87
CA LEU A 63 0.37 16.72 26.71
C LEU A 63 1.32 17.45 25.76
N ARG A 64 0.85 17.89 24.59
CA ARG A 64 1.67 18.67 23.63
C ARG A 64 2.11 20.01 24.24
N GLN A 65 1.25 20.66 25.02
CA GLN A 65 1.62 21.88 25.74
C GLN A 65 2.71 21.63 26.79
N ALA A 66 2.63 20.52 27.52
CA ALA A 66 3.66 20.14 28.49
C ALA A 66 5.01 19.87 27.80
N ALA A 67 5.01 19.16 26.65
CA ALA A 67 6.21 18.93 25.85
C ALA A 67 6.83 20.25 25.37
N LEU A 68 6.02 21.17 24.85
CA LEU A 68 6.50 22.49 24.41
C LEU A 68 7.10 23.30 25.55
N ARG A 69 6.47 23.29 26.73
CA ARG A 69 6.99 23.96 27.93
C ARG A 69 8.33 23.34 28.37
N THR A 70 8.40 22.01 28.48
CA THR A 70 9.66 21.31 28.81
C THR A 70 10.77 21.64 27.83
N ALA A 71 10.49 21.69 26.53
CA ALA A 71 11.48 22.05 25.53
C ALA A 71 12.03 23.47 25.75
N ARG A 72 11.18 24.45 26.09
CA ARG A 72 11.58 25.83 26.43
C ARG A 72 12.40 25.87 27.72
N GLU A 73 11.96 25.19 28.78
CA GLU A 73 12.67 25.10 30.09
C GLU A 73 14.06 24.47 29.95
N LYS A 74 14.21 23.56 28.96
CA LYS A 74 15.48 22.88 28.66
C LYS A 74 16.33 23.64 27.61
N TRP A 75 15.94 24.83 27.23
CA TRP A 75 16.66 25.67 26.26
C TRP A 75 16.88 24.97 24.92
N SER A 76 15.90 24.19 24.48
CA SER A 76 15.96 23.49 23.19
C SER A 76 15.81 24.50 22.05
N ASP A 77 16.66 24.40 21.02
CA ASP A 77 16.56 25.21 19.81
C ASP A 77 15.31 24.84 18.99
N TYR A 78 14.95 23.58 19.02
CA TYR A 78 13.84 23.01 18.23
C TYR A 78 13.06 21.99 19.03
N ILE A 79 11.79 21.83 18.67
CA ILE A 79 10.98 20.66 19.06
C ILE A 79 10.40 20.00 17.81
N LEU A 80 10.61 18.69 17.67
CA LEU A 80 10.00 17.88 16.62
C LEU A 80 8.93 16.99 17.25
N PHE A 81 7.67 17.24 16.88
CA PHE A 81 6.57 16.36 17.21
C PHE A 81 6.51 15.21 16.21
N ILE A 82 6.28 13.99 16.69
CA ILE A 82 6.12 12.78 15.88
C ILE A 82 5.08 11.91 16.54
N ASP A 83 3.98 11.61 15.86
CA ASP A 83 3.04 10.59 16.28
C ASP A 83 3.68 9.21 16.05
N VAL A 84 3.53 8.28 17.01
CA VAL A 84 4.28 7.01 17.02
C VAL A 84 3.89 6.04 15.91
N ASP A 85 2.76 6.25 15.27
CA ASP A 85 2.29 5.50 14.10
C ASP A 85 2.85 6.02 12.76
N ASN A 86 3.64 7.09 12.80
CA ASN A 86 4.28 7.65 11.61
C ASN A 86 5.60 6.94 11.30
N PHE A 87 5.76 6.50 10.05
CA PHE A 87 6.99 5.86 9.56
C PHE A 87 7.88 6.89 8.86
N LEU A 88 8.92 7.38 9.54
CA LEU A 88 9.92 8.25 8.94
C LEU A 88 11.00 7.37 8.28
N THR A 89 11.03 7.32 6.97
CA THR A 89 11.97 6.51 6.18
C THR A 89 13.22 7.25 5.75
N ASN A 90 13.22 8.58 5.86
CA ASN A 90 14.38 9.40 5.50
C ASN A 90 15.16 9.79 6.76
N PRO A 91 16.39 9.28 6.96
CA PRO A 91 17.19 9.57 8.16
C PRO A 91 17.62 11.04 8.25
N GLN A 92 17.55 11.81 7.16
CA GLN A 92 17.89 13.23 7.12
C GLN A 92 16.68 14.15 7.40
N THR A 93 15.50 13.63 7.68
CA THR A 93 14.26 14.41 7.85
C THR A 93 14.47 15.63 8.76
N LEU A 94 15.04 15.43 9.95
CA LEU A 94 15.27 16.53 10.90
C LEU A 94 16.20 17.62 10.32
N ASN A 95 17.32 17.22 9.73
CA ASN A 95 18.29 18.18 9.14
C ASN A 95 17.67 18.95 7.97
N LEU A 96 16.88 18.28 7.12
CA LEU A 96 16.20 18.90 5.99
C LEU A 96 15.15 19.91 6.45
N LEU A 97 14.38 19.59 7.49
CA LEU A 97 13.39 20.52 8.06
C LEU A 97 14.06 21.73 8.71
N ILE A 98 15.17 21.54 9.44
CA ILE A 98 15.96 22.65 10.02
C ILE A 98 16.49 23.56 8.92
N ALA A 99 16.97 23.01 7.81
CA ALA A 99 17.52 23.77 6.68
C ALA A 99 16.48 24.69 6.00
N GLU A 100 15.19 24.36 6.07
CA GLU A 100 14.11 25.21 5.54
C GLU A 100 13.95 26.54 6.32
N ASN A 101 14.51 26.64 7.51
CA ASN A 101 14.53 27.86 8.34
C ASN A 101 13.14 28.49 8.53
N LYS A 102 12.12 27.68 8.78
CA LYS A 102 10.74 28.11 9.06
C LYS A 102 10.43 27.99 10.55
N THR A 103 9.51 28.82 11.06
CA THR A 103 9.08 28.73 12.45
C THR A 103 8.32 27.42 12.70
N ILE A 104 7.41 27.04 11.79
CA ILE A 104 6.73 25.74 11.81
C ILE A 104 6.86 25.12 10.43
N VAL A 105 7.37 23.89 10.36
CA VAL A 105 7.52 23.16 9.12
C VAL A 105 7.26 21.67 9.33
N ALA A 106 6.51 21.08 8.42
CA ALA A 106 6.22 19.66 8.39
C ALA A 106 6.80 18.98 7.14
N PRO A 107 7.28 17.73 7.26
CA PRO A 107 7.55 16.90 6.09
C PRO A 107 6.21 16.39 5.55
N MET A 108 6.05 16.29 4.24
CA MET A 108 4.88 15.61 3.69
C MET A 108 5.00 14.10 3.94
N LEU A 109 4.02 13.54 4.64
CA LEU A 109 3.90 12.10 4.84
C LEU A 109 2.86 11.52 3.90
N GLU A 110 3.14 10.34 3.37
CA GLU A 110 2.26 9.66 2.43
C GLU A 110 1.35 8.66 3.14
N SER A 111 0.18 8.43 2.56
CA SER A 111 -0.74 7.38 2.99
C SER A 111 -1.22 6.57 1.80
N ARG A 112 -1.93 5.50 2.05
CA ARG A 112 -2.58 4.68 1.03
C ARG A 112 -3.51 5.48 0.09
N GLY A 113 -4.09 6.59 0.58
CA GLY A 113 -5.01 7.44 -0.18
C GLY A 113 -4.48 8.84 -0.43
N LEU A 114 -5.40 9.76 -0.59
CA LEU A 114 -5.10 11.18 -0.71
C LEU A 114 -4.90 11.88 0.66
N TYR A 115 -4.95 11.14 1.77
CA TYR A 115 -4.71 11.69 3.10
C TYR A 115 -3.22 11.98 3.31
N SER A 116 -2.93 13.01 4.09
CA SER A 116 -1.57 13.41 4.48
C SER A 116 -1.64 14.26 5.75
N ASN A 117 -0.51 14.62 6.31
CA ASN A 117 -0.40 15.39 7.55
C ASN A 117 -0.52 16.91 7.37
N PHE A 118 -1.28 17.37 6.38
CA PHE A 118 -1.51 18.80 6.12
C PHE A 118 -2.85 19.06 5.43
N TRP A 119 -3.27 20.32 5.46
CA TRP A 119 -4.41 20.83 4.69
C TRP A 119 -4.04 22.14 4.01
N CYS A 120 -4.55 22.36 2.80
CA CYS A 120 -4.31 23.59 2.02
C CYS A 120 -5.45 24.62 2.15
N GLY A 121 -6.51 24.31 2.88
CA GLY A 121 -7.62 25.25 3.07
C GLY A 121 -8.38 25.02 4.35
N ILE A 122 -9.06 26.08 4.80
CA ILE A 122 -10.00 26.08 5.93
C ILE A 122 -11.31 26.73 5.49
N THR A 123 -12.43 26.23 6.00
CA THR A 123 -13.74 26.90 5.87
C THR A 123 -13.83 28.07 6.84
N PRO A 124 -14.81 28.99 6.68
CA PRO A 124 -15.04 30.07 7.64
C PRO A 124 -15.33 29.59 9.07
N LYS A 125 -15.79 28.35 9.22
CA LYS A 125 -16.05 27.70 10.53
C LYS A 125 -14.86 26.90 11.08
N GLY A 126 -13.69 26.96 10.43
CA GLY A 126 -12.47 26.26 10.86
C GLY A 126 -12.32 24.83 10.39
N PHE A 127 -13.25 24.26 9.63
CA PHE A 127 -13.11 22.90 9.11
C PHE A 127 -12.10 22.79 7.98
N TYR A 128 -11.53 21.62 7.83
CA TYR A 128 -10.62 21.26 6.77
C TYR A 128 -11.26 21.44 5.38
N LYS A 129 -10.48 21.94 4.44
CA LYS A 129 -10.91 22.09 3.06
C LYS A 129 -9.83 21.59 2.10
N ARG A 130 -10.18 20.63 1.26
CA ARG A 130 -9.34 20.27 0.12
C ARG A 130 -9.44 21.33 -0.96
N THR A 131 -8.28 21.75 -1.46
CA THR A 131 -8.16 22.69 -2.56
C THR A 131 -7.47 22.02 -3.75
N PRO A 132 -7.53 22.56 -4.96
CA PRO A 132 -6.76 22.05 -6.09
C PRO A 132 -5.25 21.95 -5.79
N ASP A 133 -4.69 22.88 -5.02
CA ASP A 133 -3.28 22.87 -4.60
C ASP A 133 -2.93 21.65 -3.74
N TYR A 134 -3.84 21.22 -2.86
CA TYR A 134 -3.64 20.03 -2.03
C TYR A 134 -3.30 18.80 -2.86
N VAL A 135 -4.09 18.53 -3.90
CA VAL A 135 -3.90 17.36 -4.78
C VAL A 135 -2.57 17.47 -5.52
N GLN A 136 -2.23 18.65 -6.05
CA GLN A 136 -0.97 18.84 -6.77
C GLN A 136 0.27 18.62 -5.89
N ILE A 137 0.22 19.10 -4.64
CA ILE A 137 1.31 18.91 -3.68
C ILE A 137 1.38 17.44 -3.24
N ARG A 138 0.23 16.83 -2.90
CA ARG A 138 0.16 15.44 -2.44
C ARG A 138 0.63 14.43 -3.50
N GLU A 139 0.37 14.72 -4.76
CA GLU A 139 0.76 13.88 -5.90
C GLU A 139 2.10 14.26 -6.52
N TRP A 140 2.89 15.08 -5.84
CA TRP A 140 4.23 15.50 -6.30
C TRP A 140 4.25 16.23 -7.66
N LYS A 141 3.11 16.76 -8.11
CA LYS A 141 3.04 17.60 -9.30
C LYS A 141 3.65 18.99 -9.06
N ARG A 142 3.67 19.40 -7.81
CA ARG A 142 4.40 20.58 -7.32
C ARG A 142 5.33 20.14 -6.20
N THR A 143 6.62 20.39 -6.37
CA THR A 143 7.67 20.08 -5.39
C THR A 143 8.22 21.35 -4.78
N GLY A 144 8.38 21.38 -3.47
CA GLY A 144 8.88 22.56 -2.76
C GLY A 144 8.53 22.56 -1.27
N CYS A 145 8.53 23.77 -0.69
CA CYS A 145 8.06 24.02 0.65
C CYS A 145 6.96 25.10 0.57
N PHE A 146 5.73 24.73 0.93
CA PHE A 146 4.53 25.52 0.66
C PHE A 146 3.90 26.06 1.94
N PRO A 147 3.42 27.32 1.94
CA PRO A 147 2.62 27.82 3.05
C PRO A 147 1.26 27.10 3.08
N VAL A 148 0.92 26.56 4.24
CA VAL A 148 -0.33 25.84 4.46
C VAL A 148 -1.01 26.32 5.76
N PRO A 149 -2.34 26.26 5.88
CA PRO A 149 -3.04 26.69 7.09
C PRO A 149 -2.91 25.70 8.25
N MET A 150 -2.65 24.42 7.98
CA MET A 150 -2.63 23.36 8.99
C MET A 150 -1.61 22.28 8.67
N VAL A 151 -0.86 21.87 9.69
CA VAL A 151 -0.01 20.68 9.70
C VAL A 151 -0.27 19.91 11.00
N HIS A 152 -0.08 18.59 10.98
CA HIS A 152 -0.29 17.72 12.13
C HIS A 152 0.62 16.49 12.10
N SER A 153 0.51 15.62 13.10
CA SER A 153 1.22 14.36 13.28
C SER A 153 2.74 14.50 13.40
N THR A 154 3.42 14.98 12.36
CA THR A 154 4.87 15.22 12.37
C THR A 154 5.18 16.62 11.87
N PHE A 155 5.76 17.46 12.74
CA PHE A 155 6.18 18.81 12.40
C PHE A 155 7.24 19.35 13.36
N LEU A 156 8.08 20.23 12.86
CA LEU A 156 9.17 20.91 13.59
C LEU A 156 8.75 22.34 13.95
N ILE A 157 9.05 22.76 15.18
CA ILE A 157 8.97 24.16 15.61
C ILE A 157 10.37 24.66 15.93
N ASP A 158 10.77 25.79 15.37
CA ASP A 158 12.00 26.51 15.69
C ASP A 158 11.74 27.44 16.88
N LEU A 159 12.22 27.05 18.07
CA LEU A 159 12.02 27.77 19.32
C LEU A 159 12.97 28.97 19.50
N ARG A 160 13.97 29.13 18.64
CA ARG A 160 14.88 30.29 18.64
C ARG A 160 14.21 31.54 18.09
N LYS A 161 13.10 31.38 17.38
CA LYS A 161 12.34 32.50 16.80
C LYS A 161 11.37 33.06 17.82
N GLU A 162 11.51 34.33 18.16
CA GLU A 162 10.70 35.03 19.16
C GLU A 162 9.17 34.85 18.92
N ALA A 163 8.75 34.81 17.67
CA ALA A 163 7.33 34.56 17.35
C ALA A 163 6.81 33.23 17.93
N SER A 164 7.69 32.23 18.06
CA SER A 164 7.30 30.91 18.61
C SER A 164 6.89 30.97 20.07
N ASP A 165 7.29 32.00 20.83
CA ASP A 165 6.94 32.15 22.25
C ASP A 165 5.43 32.30 22.47
N LYS A 166 4.73 32.78 21.45
CA LYS A 166 3.28 32.96 21.45
C LYS A 166 2.50 31.70 21.13
N LEU A 167 3.18 30.61 20.72
CA LEU A 167 2.51 29.36 20.38
C LEU A 167 2.01 28.63 21.62
N THR A 168 0.77 28.18 21.56
CA THR A 168 0.16 27.35 22.59
C THR A 168 -0.70 26.25 21.97
N PHE A 169 -0.66 25.06 22.60
CA PHE A 169 -1.60 24.00 22.29
C PHE A 169 -2.83 24.05 23.22
N TYR A 170 -2.59 24.42 24.48
CA TYR A 170 -3.62 24.51 25.51
C TYR A 170 -3.25 25.55 26.58
N PRO A 171 -4.21 26.37 27.07
CA PRO A 171 -5.62 26.44 26.67
C PRO A 171 -5.78 27.02 25.24
N PRO A 172 -6.96 26.80 24.60
CA PRO A 172 -7.29 27.48 23.35
C PRO A 172 -7.21 29.01 23.51
N HIS A 173 -6.94 29.71 22.41
CA HIS A 173 -6.91 31.16 22.40
C HIS A 173 -8.25 31.73 22.86
N GLN A 174 -8.26 32.86 23.59
CA GLN A 174 -9.48 33.45 24.13
C GLN A 174 -10.58 33.76 23.10
N ASP A 175 -10.19 34.05 21.86
CA ASP A 175 -11.09 34.34 20.75
C ASP A 175 -11.45 33.09 19.93
N TYR A 176 -11.07 31.88 20.41
CA TYR A 176 -11.35 30.64 19.71
C TYR A 176 -12.82 30.26 19.81
N THR A 177 -13.48 30.17 18.66
CA THR A 177 -14.91 29.86 18.55
C THR A 177 -15.22 28.73 17.56
N TRP A 178 -14.19 28.12 17.02
CA TRP A 178 -14.31 27.05 16.04
C TRP A 178 -14.52 25.69 16.70
N THR A 179 -14.65 24.63 15.89
CA THR A 179 -14.77 23.25 16.38
C THR A 179 -13.58 22.88 17.24
N PHE A 180 -13.85 22.24 18.39
CA PHE A 180 -12.82 21.84 19.33
C PHE A 180 -12.11 20.56 18.83
N ASP A 181 -11.03 20.76 18.12
CA ASP A 181 -10.16 19.76 17.52
C ASP A 181 -8.70 20.22 17.72
N ASP A 182 -7.81 19.32 18.10
CA ASP A 182 -6.43 19.65 18.47
C ASP A 182 -5.63 20.28 17.32
N ILE A 183 -5.87 19.84 16.09
CA ILE A 183 -5.21 20.40 14.89
C ILE A 183 -5.73 21.80 14.60
N ILE A 184 -7.05 21.99 14.65
CA ILE A 184 -7.68 23.27 14.37
C ILE A 184 -7.33 24.30 15.43
N VAL A 185 -7.35 23.90 16.72
CA VAL A 185 -6.98 24.78 17.84
C VAL A 185 -5.53 25.26 17.68
N PHE A 186 -4.59 24.36 17.35
CA PHE A 186 -3.19 24.73 17.16
C PHE A 186 -2.98 25.60 15.92
N ALA A 187 -3.67 25.30 14.82
CA ALA A 187 -3.64 26.14 13.62
C ALA A 187 -4.16 27.57 13.90
N PHE A 188 -5.22 27.68 14.69
CA PHE A 188 -5.73 28.98 15.11
C PHE A 188 -4.72 29.75 15.97
N SER A 189 -4.11 29.09 16.96
CA SER A 189 -3.06 29.66 17.81
C SER A 189 -1.88 30.19 16.96
N SER A 190 -1.41 29.39 16.01
CA SER A 190 -0.35 29.79 15.09
C SER A 190 -0.72 31.04 14.29
N ARG A 191 -1.94 31.08 13.76
CA ARG A 191 -2.45 32.23 13.01
C ARG A 191 -2.53 33.50 13.87
N GLN A 192 -3.01 33.39 15.10
CA GLN A 192 -3.08 34.52 16.05
C GLN A 192 -1.68 35.01 16.45
N ALA A 193 -0.70 34.12 16.52
CA ALA A 193 0.69 34.46 16.74
C ALA A 193 1.38 35.08 15.52
N GLY A 194 0.70 35.17 14.36
CA GLY A 194 1.27 35.64 13.10
C GLY A 194 2.27 34.67 12.46
N ILE A 195 2.18 33.39 12.80
CA ILE A 195 3.11 32.34 12.31
C ILE A 195 2.47 31.58 11.17
N GLN A 196 3.16 31.54 10.02
CA GLN A 196 2.80 30.70 8.89
C GLN A 196 3.37 29.31 9.07
N MET A 197 2.52 28.29 8.92
CA MET A 197 2.93 26.89 8.82
C MET A 197 3.37 26.56 7.40
N TYR A 198 4.34 25.66 7.25
CA TYR A 198 4.84 25.21 5.96
C TYR A 198 4.83 23.68 5.87
N LEU A 199 4.55 23.17 4.68
CA LEU A 199 4.71 21.77 4.31
C LEU A 199 5.76 21.62 3.25
N CYS A 200 6.71 20.70 3.44
CA CYS A 200 7.78 20.41 2.48
C CYS A 200 7.59 19.02 1.88
N ASN A 201 7.69 18.93 0.54
CA ASN A 201 7.71 17.69 -0.23
C ASN A 201 8.88 17.64 -1.21
N ARG A 202 10.03 18.24 -0.87
CA ARG A 202 11.25 18.19 -1.70
C ARG A 202 11.82 16.79 -1.78
N GLU A 203 11.64 16.04 -0.71
CA GLU A 203 12.10 14.66 -0.54
C GLU A 203 10.95 13.78 -0.07
N HIS A 204 11.10 12.48 -0.23
CA HIS A 204 10.25 11.52 0.47
C HIS A 204 10.70 11.41 1.92
N TYR A 205 9.81 11.68 2.85
CA TYR A 205 10.11 11.70 4.27
C TYR A 205 9.59 10.46 5.00
N GLY A 206 8.44 9.94 4.60
CA GLY A 206 7.83 8.79 5.23
C GLY A 206 6.33 8.67 4.98
N TYR A 207 5.70 7.88 5.83
CA TYR A 207 4.31 7.45 5.68
C TYR A 207 3.54 7.64 6.99
N LEU A 208 2.20 7.74 6.87
CA LEU A 208 1.29 7.71 8.01
C LEU A 208 0.05 6.84 7.67
N PRO A 209 -0.59 6.21 8.66
CA PRO A 209 -1.83 5.47 8.45
C PRO A 209 -2.98 6.43 8.17
N ILE A 210 -4.02 5.91 7.54
CA ILE A 210 -5.29 6.63 7.37
C ILE A 210 -6.08 6.52 8.68
N PRO A 211 -6.67 7.61 9.20
CA PRO A 211 -7.53 7.54 10.38
C PRO A 211 -8.66 6.53 10.22
N LEU A 212 -8.98 5.83 11.30
CA LEU A 212 -10.08 4.87 11.33
C LEU A 212 -11.43 5.57 11.18
N LYS A 213 -12.34 4.94 10.45
CA LYS A 213 -13.74 5.34 10.40
C LYS A 213 -14.53 4.80 11.59
N PRO A 214 -15.63 5.42 12.02
CA PRO A 214 -16.37 5.03 13.22
C PRO A 214 -16.81 3.57 13.26
N HIS A 215 -17.03 2.94 12.11
CA HIS A 215 -17.46 1.54 12.00
C HIS A 215 -16.30 0.53 11.95
N GLN A 216 -15.05 0.98 11.86
CA GLN A 216 -13.88 0.10 11.77
C GLN A 216 -13.42 -0.41 13.14
N THR A 217 -12.80 -1.58 13.17
CA THR A 217 -12.31 -2.23 14.38
C THR A 217 -10.83 -1.87 14.65
N LEU A 218 -10.37 -2.07 15.88
CA LEU A 218 -8.93 -1.94 16.21
C LEU A 218 -8.07 -2.94 15.41
N GLN A 219 -8.62 -4.12 15.09
CA GLN A 219 -7.93 -5.07 14.23
C GLN A 219 -7.70 -4.50 12.82
N GLU A 220 -8.66 -3.76 12.29
CA GLU A 220 -8.49 -3.07 10.99
C GLU A 220 -7.46 -1.95 11.06
N ASP A 221 -7.23 -1.36 12.23
CA ASP A 221 -6.16 -0.38 12.44
C ASP A 221 -4.78 -1.05 12.37
N ILE A 222 -4.61 -2.19 13.04
CA ILE A 222 -3.40 -3.00 12.95
C ILE A 222 -3.12 -3.39 11.48
N GLU A 223 -4.14 -3.87 10.77
CA GLU A 223 -4.03 -4.22 9.35
C GLU A 223 -3.67 -3.02 8.47
N ASN A 224 -4.21 -1.82 8.79
CA ASN A 224 -3.86 -0.57 8.12
C ASN A 224 -2.39 -0.18 8.36
N LEU A 225 -1.91 -0.31 9.58
CA LEU A 225 -0.51 -0.04 9.94
C LEU A 225 0.45 -1.01 9.22
N ILE A 226 0.14 -2.32 9.24
CA ILE A 226 0.91 -3.34 8.51
C ILE A 226 0.93 -3.01 7.01
N HIS A 227 -0.22 -2.61 6.44
CA HIS A 227 -0.27 -2.26 5.03
C HIS A 227 0.61 -1.06 4.68
N VAL A 228 0.60 -0.01 5.50
CA VAL A 228 1.50 1.15 5.32
C VAL A 228 2.96 0.70 5.39
N GLN A 229 3.29 -0.18 6.32
CA GLN A 229 4.64 -0.73 6.49
C GLN A 229 5.11 -1.49 5.26
N ILE A 230 4.28 -2.38 4.70
CA ILE A 230 4.65 -3.14 3.48
C ILE A 230 4.71 -2.25 2.22
N GLU A 231 3.85 -1.25 2.11
CA GLU A 231 3.90 -0.27 1.02
C GLU A 231 5.18 0.57 1.06
N ALA A 232 5.64 0.96 2.25
CA ALA A 232 6.89 1.69 2.42
C ALA A 232 8.11 0.90 1.92
N MET A 233 8.07 -0.43 1.93
CA MET A 233 9.15 -1.31 1.47
C MET A 233 9.21 -1.51 -0.05
N ILE A 234 8.26 -0.99 -0.83
CA ILE A 234 8.26 -1.14 -2.30
C ILE A 234 9.45 -0.42 -2.91
N ASP A 235 9.66 0.83 -2.53
CA ASP A 235 10.71 1.69 -3.05
C ASP A 235 11.88 1.89 -2.08
N ARG A 236 11.84 1.23 -0.92
CA ARG A 236 12.82 1.36 0.16
C ARG A 236 13.30 -0.02 0.61
N PRO A 237 14.51 -0.12 1.18
CA PRO A 237 14.93 -1.35 1.84
C PRO A 237 13.91 -1.77 2.92
N PRO A 238 13.77 -3.08 3.19
CA PRO A 238 12.99 -3.56 4.32
C PRO A 238 13.39 -2.86 5.61
N MET A 239 12.40 -2.45 6.40
CA MET A 239 12.66 -1.82 7.70
C MET A 239 13.20 -2.86 8.67
N GLU A 240 14.36 -2.58 9.25
CA GLU A 240 14.95 -3.43 10.26
C GLU A 240 14.27 -3.20 11.61
N PRO A 241 13.99 -4.28 12.37
CA PRO A 241 13.50 -4.15 13.73
C PRO A 241 14.49 -3.36 14.60
N SER A 242 13.97 -2.52 15.49
CA SER A 242 14.82 -1.80 16.44
C SER A 242 15.51 -2.78 17.37
N GLN A 243 16.83 -2.66 17.54
CA GLN A 243 17.60 -3.43 18.52
C GLN A 243 17.26 -3.06 19.97
N TYR A 244 16.49 -2.01 20.20
CA TYR A 244 16.11 -1.50 21.52
C TYR A 244 14.72 -1.91 21.97
N VAL A 245 14.03 -2.73 21.17
CA VAL A 245 12.69 -3.23 21.46
C VAL A 245 12.64 -4.72 21.17
N SER A 246 11.97 -5.45 22.02
CA SER A 246 11.71 -6.88 21.82
C SER A 246 10.81 -7.08 20.60
N VAL A 247 11.22 -7.99 19.72
CA VAL A 247 10.43 -8.33 18.56
C VAL A 247 9.24 -9.19 18.99
N VAL A 248 8.03 -8.76 18.65
CA VAL A 248 6.83 -9.58 18.87
C VAL A 248 6.87 -10.78 17.91
N PRO A 249 6.78 -12.01 18.40
CA PRO A 249 6.76 -13.20 17.56
C PRO A 249 5.59 -13.16 16.58
N LYS A 250 5.84 -13.56 15.34
CA LYS A 250 4.83 -13.77 14.32
C LYS A 250 4.71 -15.26 14.02
N TYR A 251 3.52 -15.68 13.63
CA TYR A 251 3.19 -17.08 13.39
C TYR A 251 2.66 -17.25 11.96
N PRO A 252 3.55 -17.27 10.95
CA PRO A 252 3.15 -17.46 9.56
C PRO A 252 2.41 -18.78 9.35
N ASP A 253 1.39 -18.73 8.52
CA ASP A 253 0.60 -19.89 8.10
C ASP A 253 0.37 -19.88 6.58
N LYS A 254 -0.21 -20.94 6.08
CA LYS A 254 -0.51 -21.11 4.65
C LYS A 254 -1.94 -20.72 4.27
N MET A 255 -2.68 -20.01 5.11
CA MET A 255 -4.04 -19.50 4.83
C MET A 255 -5.02 -20.59 4.34
N GLY A 256 -4.85 -21.84 4.73
CA GLY A 256 -5.65 -22.97 4.25
C GLY A 256 -5.25 -23.53 2.87
N PHE A 257 -4.15 -23.09 2.30
CA PHE A 257 -3.53 -23.70 1.11
C PHE A 257 -2.62 -24.87 1.52
N ASP A 258 -2.51 -25.88 0.67
CA ASP A 258 -1.56 -26.99 0.86
C ASP A 258 -0.13 -26.47 0.75
N GLU A 259 0.10 -25.56 -0.22
CA GLU A 259 1.38 -24.87 -0.40
C GLU A 259 1.17 -23.47 -0.99
N ILE A 260 2.10 -22.58 -0.65
CA ILE A 260 2.22 -21.25 -1.26
C ILE A 260 3.60 -21.16 -1.89
N PHE A 261 3.66 -21.00 -3.19
CA PHE A 261 4.91 -20.86 -3.93
C PHE A 261 5.17 -19.41 -4.31
N MET A 262 6.39 -18.95 -4.09
CA MET A 262 6.91 -17.69 -4.63
C MET A 262 7.99 -17.97 -5.66
N ILE A 263 7.76 -17.60 -6.90
CA ILE A 263 8.72 -17.74 -7.99
C ILE A 263 9.70 -16.57 -7.93
N ASN A 264 11.00 -16.86 -7.80
CA ASN A 264 12.03 -15.83 -7.69
C ASN A 264 13.30 -16.23 -8.45
N LEU A 265 13.83 -15.30 -9.24
CA LEU A 265 15.14 -15.46 -9.86
C LEU A 265 16.25 -15.35 -8.82
N LYS A 266 17.16 -16.34 -8.80
CA LYS A 266 18.27 -16.40 -7.82
C LYS A 266 19.10 -15.12 -7.76
N ARG A 267 19.31 -14.45 -8.90
CA ARG A 267 20.03 -13.17 -8.99
C ARG A 267 19.26 -11.98 -8.45
N ARG A 268 17.93 -12.08 -8.26
CA ARG A 268 17.06 -11.03 -7.74
C ARG A 268 16.87 -11.16 -6.24
N LYS A 269 17.98 -11.04 -5.51
CA LYS A 269 17.98 -11.09 -4.05
C LYS A 269 17.19 -9.93 -3.45
N ASP A 270 17.29 -8.74 -4.04
CA ASP A 270 16.55 -7.54 -3.68
C ASP A 270 15.03 -7.80 -3.63
N ARG A 271 14.47 -8.38 -4.69
CA ARG A 271 13.05 -8.74 -4.75
C ARG A 271 12.70 -9.82 -3.73
N ARG A 272 13.53 -10.85 -3.62
CA ARG A 272 13.32 -11.94 -2.66
C ARG A 272 13.26 -11.43 -1.23
N ASP A 273 14.25 -10.65 -0.81
CA ASP A 273 14.36 -10.19 0.57
C ASP A 273 13.20 -9.26 0.93
N ARG A 274 12.78 -8.38 0.00
CA ARG A 274 11.59 -7.56 0.15
C ARG A 274 10.32 -8.40 0.28
N MET A 275 10.10 -9.36 -0.63
CA MET A 275 8.90 -10.18 -0.62
C MET A 275 8.81 -11.07 0.62
N LEU A 276 9.90 -11.69 1.05
CA LEU A 276 9.93 -12.47 2.27
C LEU A 276 9.58 -11.61 3.49
N ARG A 277 10.09 -10.39 3.56
CA ARG A 277 9.71 -9.47 4.62
C ARG A 277 8.25 -9.06 4.56
N THR A 278 7.75 -8.73 3.37
CA THR A 278 6.34 -8.37 3.13
C THR A 278 5.39 -9.50 3.54
N LEU A 279 5.71 -10.74 3.20
CA LEU A 279 4.92 -11.93 3.57
C LEU A 279 5.02 -12.22 5.07
N TYR A 280 6.20 -12.07 5.67
CA TYR A 280 6.39 -12.23 7.11
C TYR A 280 5.57 -11.23 7.93
N GLU A 281 5.52 -9.95 7.49
CA GLU A 281 4.69 -8.95 8.17
C GLU A 281 3.19 -9.28 8.13
N GLN A 282 2.74 -9.96 7.08
CA GLN A 282 1.37 -10.44 6.92
C GLN A 282 1.13 -11.84 7.52
N GLU A 283 2.15 -12.43 8.14
CA GLU A 283 2.12 -13.79 8.70
C GLU A 283 1.71 -14.85 7.66
N ILE A 284 2.34 -14.78 6.48
CA ILE A 284 2.16 -15.73 5.39
C ILE A 284 3.43 -16.56 5.21
N GLU A 285 3.30 -17.89 5.33
CA GLU A 285 4.37 -18.85 5.05
C GLU A 285 4.46 -19.11 3.55
N VAL A 286 5.67 -19.09 3.00
CA VAL A 286 5.90 -19.29 1.56
C VAL A 286 7.10 -20.20 1.31
N LYS A 287 6.98 -21.03 0.26
CA LYS A 287 8.09 -21.79 -0.30
C LYS A 287 8.64 -21.09 -1.53
N ILE A 288 9.94 -20.80 -1.52
CA ILE A 288 10.60 -20.18 -2.68
C ILE A 288 10.84 -21.26 -3.74
N VAL A 289 10.45 -20.96 -4.98
CA VAL A 289 10.81 -21.70 -6.19
C VAL A 289 11.85 -20.91 -6.96
N GLU A 290 13.02 -21.50 -7.18
CA GLU A 290 14.06 -20.87 -7.99
C GLU A 290 13.60 -20.83 -9.45
N ALA A 291 13.38 -19.61 -9.97
CA ALA A 291 12.97 -19.41 -11.34
C ALA A 291 14.08 -19.77 -12.34
N VAL A 292 13.67 -20.25 -13.48
CA VAL A 292 14.58 -20.53 -14.59
C VAL A 292 15.05 -19.21 -15.21
N ASP A 293 16.34 -18.90 -15.13
CA ASP A 293 16.89 -17.69 -15.72
C ASP A 293 17.02 -17.84 -17.24
N GLY A 294 16.15 -17.16 -17.99
CA GLY A 294 16.18 -17.16 -19.45
C GLY A 294 17.53 -16.73 -20.05
N LYS A 295 18.27 -15.85 -19.35
CA LYS A 295 19.61 -15.41 -19.79
C LYS A 295 20.64 -16.54 -19.74
N ALA A 296 20.45 -17.52 -18.86
CA ALA A 296 21.32 -18.69 -18.74
C ALA A 296 20.96 -19.82 -19.73
N LEU A 297 19.78 -19.78 -20.36
CA LEU A 297 19.34 -20.78 -21.31
C LEU A 297 20.14 -20.68 -22.61
N ASN A 298 20.67 -21.83 -23.06
CA ASN A 298 21.33 -21.92 -24.34
C ASN A 298 20.56 -22.82 -25.33
N THR A 299 20.92 -22.76 -26.61
CA THR A 299 20.21 -23.46 -27.67
C THR A 299 20.25 -24.99 -27.51
N SER A 300 21.34 -25.54 -26.94
CA SER A 300 21.45 -26.98 -26.69
C SER A 300 20.46 -27.43 -25.60
N GLN A 301 20.28 -26.64 -24.54
CA GLN A 301 19.32 -26.93 -23.50
C GLN A 301 17.87 -26.86 -24.01
N LEU A 302 17.53 -25.84 -24.85
CA LEU A 302 16.22 -25.75 -25.47
C LEU A 302 15.91 -26.96 -26.35
N LYS A 303 16.91 -27.40 -27.16
CA LYS A 303 16.78 -28.62 -27.98
C LYS A 303 16.63 -29.88 -27.14
N ALA A 304 17.38 -30.01 -26.05
CA ALA A 304 17.27 -31.14 -25.14
C ALA A 304 15.89 -31.26 -24.46
N LEU A 305 15.23 -30.13 -24.21
CA LEU A 305 13.88 -30.08 -23.68
C LEU A 305 12.80 -30.14 -24.76
N ASN A 306 13.16 -30.23 -26.05
CA ASN A 306 12.26 -30.14 -27.19
C ASN A 306 11.38 -28.87 -27.16
N ILE A 307 11.99 -27.74 -26.76
CA ILE A 307 11.28 -26.46 -26.72
C ILE A 307 11.30 -25.82 -28.10
N GLU A 308 10.14 -25.67 -28.69
CA GLU A 308 9.91 -25.00 -29.96
C GLU A 308 8.82 -23.95 -29.79
N MET A 309 8.98 -22.81 -30.44
CA MET A 309 7.97 -21.76 -30.46
C MET A 309 6.74 -22.24 -31.24
N LEU A 310 5.55 -21.90 -30.78
CA LEU A 310 4.31 -22.17 -31.51
C LEU A 310 4.38 -21.60 -32.93
N PRO A 311 4.08 -22.41 -33.96
CA PRO A 311 4.16 -21.95 -35.34
C PRO A 311 3.32 -20.70 -35.59
N GLY A 312 3.95 -19.69 -36.17
CA GLY A 312 3.28 -18.41 -36.47
C GLY A 312 3.14 -17.46 -35.28
N TYR A 313 3.59 -17.84 -34.08
CA TYR A 313 3.54 -16.94 -32.94
C TYR A 313 4.35 -15.67 -33.19
N ARG A 314 3.73 -14.55 -32.91
CA ARG A 314 4.36 -13.23 -32.85
C ARG A 314 3.80 -12.48 -31.65
N ASP A 315 4.67 -11.81 -30.91
CA ASP A 315 4.26 -10.91 -29.84
C ASP A 315 3.27 -9.86 -30.40
N PRO A 316 2.08 -9.69 -29.83
CA PRO A 316 1.03 -8.86 -30.40
C PRO A 316 1.37 -7.36 -30.46
N TYR A 317 2.38 -6.92 -29.72
CA TYR A 317 2.76 -5.51 -29.61
C TYR A 317 4.02 -5.17 -30.41
N SER A 318 5.03 -6.01 -30.30
CA SER A 318 6.33 -5.79 -30.94
C SER A 318 6.56 -6.64 -32.19
N SER A 319 5.65 -7.59 -32.48
CA SER A 319 5.79 -8.57 -33.59
C SER A 319 7.07 -9.43 -33.53
N ARG A 320 7.74 -9.48 -32.35
CA ARG A 320 8.93 -10.25 -32.12
C ARG A 320 8.61 -11.74 -31.85
N PRO A 321 9.56 -12.64 -32.06
CA PRO A 321 9.42 -14.03 -31.63
C PRO A 321 9.51 -14.17 -30.11
N LEU A 322 9.18 -15.36 -29.60
CA LEU A 322 9.33 -15.74 -28.21
C LEU A 322 10.76 -15.53 -27.72
N THR A 323 10.91 -14.89 -26.54
CA THR A 323 12.22 -14.61 -25.95
C THR A 323 12.67 -15.71 -25.01
N ARG A 324 13.96 -15.73 -24.69
CA ARG A 324 14.50 -16.65 -23.68
C ARG A 324 13.99 -16.32 -22.27
N GLY A 325 13.72 -15.05 -21.99
CA GLY A 325 13.13 -14.62 -20.73
C GLY A 325 11.71 -15.16 -20.56
N GLU A 326 10.89 -15.10 -21.61
CA GLU A 326 9.55 -15.68 -21.63
C GLU A 326 9.57 -17.21 -21.50
N ILE A 327 10.52 -17.88 -22.15
CA ILE A 327 10.74 -19.32 -21.98
C ILE A 327 11.10 -19.63 -20.52
N GLY A 328 12.00 -18.87 -19.92
CA GLY A 328 12.39 -19.03 -18.51
C GLY A 328 11.21 -18.84 -17.56
N CYS A 329 10.38 -17.83 -17.82
CA CYS A 329 9.15 -17.59 -17.08
C CYS A 329 8.19 -18.79 -17.20
N PHE A 330 7.93 -19.26 -18.42
CA PHE A 330 7.08 -20.43 -18.65
C PHE A 330 7.59 -21.67 -17.91
N LEU A 331 8.88 -21.97 -18.02
CA LEU A 331 9.49 -23.12 -17.35
C LEU A 331 9.39 -23.03 -15.82
N SER A 332 9.46 -21.82 -15.28
CA SER A 332 9.32 -21.59 -13.85
C SER A 332 7.91 -21.94 -13.37
N HIS A 333 6.87 -21.45 -14.04
CA HIS A 333 5.47 -21.81 -13.74
C HIS A 333 5.22 -23.31 -13.98
N TYR A 334 5.74 -23.87 -15.08
CA TYR A 334 5.62 -25.29 -15.38
C TYR A 334 6.22 -26.17 -14.28
N SER A 335 7.37 -25.77 -13.71
CA SER A 335 8.00 -26.52 -12.60
C SER A 335 7.10 -26.52 -11.36
N VAL A 336 6.39 -25.42 -11.08
CA VAL A 336 5.40 -25.36 -10.00
C VAL A 336 4.23 -26.30 -10.27
N TRP A 337 3.67 -26.29 -11.49
CA TRP A 337 2.57 -27.22 -11.84
C TRP A 337 3.00 -28.69 -11.71
N LYS A 338 4.24 -29.00 -12.10
CA LYS A 338 4.80 -30.35 -11.88
C LYS A 338 4.88 -30.69 -10.39
N GLU A 339 5.35 -29.78 -9.56
CA GLU A 339 5.42 -30.01 -8.11
C GLU A 339 4.04 -30.19 -7.49
N VAL A 340 3.03 -29.42 -7.95
CA VAL A 340 1.62 -29.59 -7.53
C VAL A 340 1.15 -31.01 -7.83
N ILE A 341 1.45 -31.53 -9.03
CA ILE A 341 1.07 -32.91 -9.43
C ILE A 341 1.86 -33.95 -8.63
N ASP A 342 3.18 -33.81 -8.56
CA ASP A 342 4.06 -34.78 -7.92
C ASP A 342 3.81 -34.92 -6.41
N ARG A 343 3.26 -33.87 -5.77
CA ARG A 343 2.89 -33.84 -4.35
C ARG A 343 1.38 -33.97 -4.10
N GLU A 344 0.60 -34.13 -5.15
CA GLU A 344 -0.88 -34.24 -5.07
C GLU A 344 -1.52 -33.07 -4.28
N LEU A 345 -1.12 -31.81 -4.56
CA LEU A 345 -1.63 -30.65 -3.85
C LEU A 345 -2.97 -30.20 -4.45
N GLU A 346 -4.02 -30.20 -3.62
CA GLU A 346 -5.39 -29.88 -4.04
C GLU A 346 -5.61 -28.37 -4.26
N LYS A 347 -5.00 -27.54 -3.41
CA LYS A 347 -5.17 -26.08 -3.42
C LYS A 347 -3.85 -25.38 -3.20
N THR A 348 -3.32 -24.74 -4.24
CA THR A 348 -2.00 -24.11 -4.24
C THR A 348 -2.07 -22.64 -4.66
N LEU A 349 -1.43 -21.77 -3.90
CA LEU A 349 -1.24 -20.37 -4.27
C LEU A 349 0.15 -20.18 -4.90
N VAL A 350 0.20 -19.50 -6.05
CA VAL A 350 1.44 -19.15 -6.77
C VAL A 350 1.51 -17.64 -6.90
N ILE A 351 2.63 -17.05 -6.52
CA ILE A 351 2.90 -15.61 -6.64
C ILE A 351 4.28 -15.35 -7.26
N GLU A 352 4.41 -14.26 -8.00
CA GLU A 352 5.71 -13.77 -8.49
C GLU A 352 6.38 -12.83 -7.47
N ASP A 353 7.66 -12.50 -7.66
CA ASP A 353 8.48 -11.77 -6.67
C ASP A 353 8.42 -10.24 -6.80
N ASP A 354 7.63 -9.71 -7.75
CA ASP A 354 7.50 -8.28 -8.01
C ASP A 354 6.08 -7.74 -7.82
N VAL A 355 5.37 -8.32 -6.89
CA VAL A 355 3.99 -7.94 -6.55
C VAL A 355 3.91 -7.06 -5.31
N ARG A 356 2.83 -6.28 -5.24
CA ARG A 356 2.33 -5.56 -4.07
C ARG A 356 0.93 -6.06 -3.74
N PHE A 357 0.58 -6.01 -2.46
CA PHE A 357 -0.65 -6.60 -1.94
C PHE A 357 -1.72 -5.55 -1.72
N GLU A 358 -2.96 -5.93 -2.00
CA GLU A 358 -4.12 -5.13 -1.62
C GLU A 358 -4.25 -5.07 -0.08
N HIS A 359 -4.84 -4.00 0.41
CA HIS A 359 -5.14 -3.87 1.84
C HIS A 359 -6.01 -5.03 2.32
N GLN A 360 -5.67 -5.61 3.48
CA GLN A 360 -6.31 -6.82 4.03
C GLN A 360 -6.23 -8.04 3.08
N PHE A 361 -5.13 -8.18 2.37
CA PHE A 361 -4.93 -9.26 1.39
C PHE A 361 -5.27 -10.63 1.96
N LYS A 362 -4.66 -11.02 3.09
CA LYS A 362 -4.85 -12.33 3.75
C LYS A 362 -6.33 -12.60 4.03
N LYS A 363 -7.01 -11.66 4.67
CA LYS A 363 -8.43 -11.75 5.01
C LYS A 363 -9.34 -11.84 3.79
N LYS A 364 -9.07 -11.02 2.77
CA LYS A 364 -9.85 -11.00 1.52
C LYS A 364 -9.70 -12.30 0.74
N LEU A 365 -8.47 -12.83 0.63
CA LEU A 365 -8.20 -14.06 -0.08
C LEU A 365 -8.82 -15.26 0.64
N MET A 366 -8.65 -15.37 1.96
CA MET A 366 -9.29 -16.45 2.75
C MET A 366 -10.80 -16.41 2.60
N LYS A 367 -11.41 -15.22 2.74
CA LYS A 367 -12.86 -15.07 2.55
C LYS A 367 -13.32 -15.47 1.16
N LEU A 368 -12.59 -15.08 0.11
CA LEU A 368 -12.91 -15.47 -1.27
C LEU A 368 -12.90 -17.00 -1.43
N MET A 369 -11.87 -17.67 -0.89
CA MET A 369 -11.77 -19.13 -0.96
C MET A 369 -12.88 -19.81 -0.16
N ASP A 370 -13.25 -19.30 1.03
CA ASP A 370 -14.37 -19.80 1.81
C ASP A 370 -15.71 -19.63 1.06
N ASP A 371 -15.94 -18.49 0.41
CA ASP A 371 -17.15 -18.24 -0.38
C ASP A 371 -17.22 -19.21 -1.59
N ILE A 372 -16.10 -19.53 -2.22
CA ILE A 372 -15.98 -20.51 -3.31
C ILE A 372 -16.29 -21.91 -2.83
N ASP A 373 -15.72 -22.32 -1.69
CA ASP A 373 -15.94 -23.63 -1.08
C ASP A 373 -17.42 -23.79 -0.65
N GLN A 374 -18.03 -22.77 -0.07
CA GLN A 374 -19.46 -22.76 0.29
C GLN A 374 -20.39 -22.85 -0.93
N ALA A 375 -20.02 -22.19 -2.02
CA ALA A 375 -20.76 -22.26 -3.28
C ALA A 375 -20.56 -23.59 -4.02
N GLN A 376 -19.64 -24.43 -3.56
CA GLN A 376 -19.22 -25.66 -4.24
C GLN A 376 -18.87 -25.42 -5.71
N LEU A 377 -18.20 -24.29 -5.98
CA LEU A 377 -17.78 -23.92 -7.32
C LEU A 377 -16.68 -24.86 -7.79
N ASP A 378 -16.88 -25.45 -8.94
CA ASP A 378 -15.88 -26.25 -9.63
C ASP A 378 -14.91 -25.34 -10.38
N TRP A 379 -13.68 -25.22 -9.88
CA TRP A 379 -12.66 -24.33 -10.39
C TRP A 379 -11.31 -25.04 -10.55
N GLU A 380 -10.46 -24.53 -11.46
CA GLU A 380 -9.14 -25.09 -11.72
C GLU A 380 -8.04 -24.02 -11.69
N LEU A 381 -8.38 -22.77 -12.00
CA LEU A 381 -7.49 -21.62 -11.93
C LEU A 381 -8.25 -20.39 -11.45
N ILE A 382 -7.70 -19.65 -10.48
CA ILE A 382 -8.27 -18.38 -10.02
C ILE A 382 -7.16 -17.33 -10.01
N TYR A 383 -7.22 -16.37 -10.91
CA TYR A 383 -6.33 -15.22 -10.87
C TYR A 383 -6.63 -14.35 -9.65
N ILE A 384 -5.60 -13.95 -8.94
CA ILE A 384 -5.66 -12.92 -7.90
C ILE A 384 -4.90 -11.64 -8.30
N GLY A 385 -4.07 -11.74 -9.36
CA GLY A 385 -3.36 -10.63 -9.97
C GLY A 385 -3.10 -10.90 -11.45
N ARG A 386 -3.68 -10.09 -12.32
CA ARG A 386 -3.58 -10.20 -13.77
C ARG A 386 -3.79 -8.84 -14.43
N LYS A 387 -3.53 -8.75 -15.73
CA LYS A 387 -3.94 -7.64 -16.56
C LYS A 387 -5.05 -8.10 -17.51
N ARG A 388 -6.26 -7.60 -17.34
CA ARG A 388 -7.38 -7.87 -18.24
C ARG A 388 -7.17 -7.13 -19.57
N MET A 389 -7.22 -7.85 -20.67
CA MET A 389 -6.99 -7.34 -22.02
C MET A 389 -8.31 -7.03 -22.77
N GLN A 390 -9.34 -7.85 -22.57
CA GLN A 390 -10.67 -7.57 -23.06
C GLN A 390 -11.42 -6.69 -22.02
N VAL A 391 -11.67 -5.41 -22.35
CA VAL A 391 -12.26 -4.42 -21.44
C VAL A 391 -13.54 -3.78 -21.96
N LYS A 392 -13.99 -4.16 -23.15
CA LYS A 392 -15.22 -3.60 -23.77
C LYS A 392 -16.46 -4.07 -23.02
N ASP A 393 -16.53 -5.37 -22.74
CA ASP A 393 -17.64 -5.98 -22.06
C ASP A 393 -17.26 -6.35 -20.61
N PRO A 394 -18.16 -6.20 -19.62
CA PRO A 394 -17.90 -6.68 -18.27
C PRO A 394 -17.75 -8.19 -18.27
N GLU A 395 -16.81 -8.70 -17.46
CA GLU A 395 -16.70 -10.14 -17.22
C GLU A 395 -17.90 -10.63 -16.44
N LYS A 396 -18.29 -11.86 -16.69
CA LYS A 396 -19.48 -12.47 -16.08
C LYS A 396 -19.20 -12.78 -14.61
N ALA A 397 -20.01 -12.17 -13.73
CA ALA A 397 -19.96 -12.48 -12.31
C ALA A 397 -20.37 -13.93 -12.02
N VAL A 398 -19.67 -14.57 -11.11
CA VAL A 398 -20.01 -15.92 -10.65
C VAL A 398 -21.17 -15.86 -9.67
N PRO A 399 -22.27 -16.59 -9.90
CA PRO A 399 -23.40 -16.61 -8.98
C PRO A 399 -22.99 -17.10 -7.59
N ASN A 400 -23.52 -16.45 -6.57
CA ASN A 400 -23.30 -16.78 -5.15
C ASN A 400 -21.86 -16.64 -4.63
N VAL A 401 -20.93 -16.15 -5.42
CA VAL A 401 -19.56 -15.84 -4.98
C VAL A 401 -19.29 -14.37 -5.22
N ALA A 402 -19.25 -13.61 -4.16
CA ALA A 402 -18.92 -12.18 -4.26
C ALA A 402 -17.45 -12.01 -4.68
N ASN A 403 -17.20 -10.97 -5.47
CA ASN A 403 -15.84 -10.60 -5.91
C ASN A 403 -15.13 -11.67 -6.77
N LEU A 404 -15.89 -12.49 -7.49
CA LEU A 404 -15.37 -13.46 -8.45
C LEU A 404 -16.05 -13.32 -9.80
N VAL A 405 -15.27 -13.38 -10.88
CA VAL A 405 -15.73 -13.35 -12.26
C VAL A 405 -15.15 -14.50 -13.07
N GLU A 406 -15.83 -14.90 -14.16
CA GLU A 406 -15.23 -15.79 -15.15
C GLU A 406 -14.10 -15.04 -15.86
N ALA A 407 -12.88 -15.63 -15.91
CA ALA A 407 -11.74 -14.97 -16.52
C ALA A 407 -11.89 -14.85 -18.04
N ASP A 408 -11.68 -13.64 -18.56
CA ASP A 408 -11.55 -13.38 -19.99
C ASP A 408 -10.08 -13.22 -20.38
N TYR A 409 -9.79 -12.89 -21.63
CA TYR A 409 -8.43 -12.73 -22.14
C TYR A 409 -7.60 -11.79 -21.29
N SER A 410 -6.50 -12.30 -20.78
CA SER A 410 -5.69 -11.66 -19.74
C SER A 410 -4.22 -11.88 -19.97
N TYR A 411 -3.42 -10.91 -19.51
CA TYR A 411 -1.97 -11.00 -19.39
C TYR A 411 -1.54 -11.01 -17.94
N TRP A 412 -0.26 -11.27 -17.74
CA TRP A 412 0.43 -11.34 -16.46
C TRP A 412 -0.02 -12.53 -15.60
N THR A 413 0.96 -13.12 -14.97
CA THR A 413 0.81 -14.23 -14.03
C THR A 413 1.26 -13.85 -12.63
N LEU A 414 0.98 -12.59 -12.22
CA LEU A 414 1.40 -12.02 -10.94
C LEU A 414 1.08 -12.92 -9.76
N GLY A 415 -0.09 -13.56 -9.81
CA GLY A 415 -0.48 -14.59 -8.87
C GLY A 415 -1.83 -15.20 -9.18
N TYR A 416 -1.93 -16.47 -8.85
CA TYR A 416 -3.13 -17.28 -9.07
C TYR A 416 -3.18 -18.43 -8.07
N VAL A 417 -4.40 -18.92 -7.83
CA VAL A 417 -4.64 -20.18 -7.15
C VAL A 417 -4.87 -21.26 -8.21
N ILE A 418 -4.27 -22.42 -8.04
CA ILE A 418 -4.41 -23.58 -8.94
C ILE A 418 -4.79 -24.84 -8.18
N SER A 419 -5.71 -25.63 -8.76
CA SER A 419 -6.05 -26.95 -8.28
C SER A 419 -5.13 -28.03 -8.87
N LEU A 420 -5.14 -29.23 -8.27
CA LEU A 420 -4.46 -30.40 -8.81
C LEU A 420 -4.90 -30.69 -10.25
N GLU A 421 -6.21 -30.69 -10.51
CA GLU A 421 -6.77 -30.91 -11.85
C GLU A 421 -6.34 -29.84 -12.85
N GLY A 422 -6.32 -28.57 -12.43
CA GLY A 422 -5.81 -27.47 -13.24
C GLY A 422 -4.35 -27.67 -13.65
N ALA A 423 -3.50 -28.04 -12.69
CA ALA A 423 -2.09 -28.32 -12.96
C ALA A 423 -1.93 -29.52 -13.92
N GLN A 424 -2.71 -30.60 -13.73
CA GLN A 424 -2.74 -31.77 -14.62
C GLN A 424 -3.14 -31.40 -16.05
N LYS A 425 -4.15 -30.55 -16.24
CA LYS A 425 -4.54 -30.04 -17.58
C LYS A 425 -3.44 -29.23 -18.24
N LEU A 426 -2.82 -28.31 -17.50
CA LEU A 426 -1.76 -27.45 -18.04
C LEU A 426 -0.51 -28.24 -18.46
N VAL A 427 -0.08 -29.21 -17.64
CA VAL A 427 1.05 -30.08 -17.96
C VAL A 427 0.67 -31.08 -19.08
N GLY A 428 -0.54 -31.65 -19.03
CA GLY A 428 -1.05 -32.60 -20.02
C GLY A 428 -1.22 -32.01 -21.42
N ALA A 429 -1.32 -30.68 -21.55
CA ALA A 429 -1.35 -29.99 -22.84
C ALA A 429 -0.05 -30.10 -23.64
N ASN A 430 1.02 -30.61 -23.06
CA ASN A 430 2.35 -30.79 -23.68
C ASN A 430 2.84 -29.52 -24.41
N PRO A 431 3.07 -28.42 -23.69
CA PRO A 431 3.28 -27.11 -24.32
C PRO A 431 4.65 -26.93 -24.96
N PHE A 432 5.66 -27.76 -24.67
CA PHE A 432 7.06 -27.50 -25.03
C PHE A 432 7.31 -27.43 -26.53
N GLY A 433 6.72 -28.33 -27.35
CA GLY A 433 6.85 -28.30 -28.81
C GLY A 433 6.02 -27.24 -29.52
N LYS A 434 5.30 -26.40 -28.78
CA LYS A 434 4.38 -25.36 -29.29
C LYS A 434 4.25 -24.22 -28.27
N MET A 435 5.40 -23.77 -27.76
CA MET A 435 5.46 -22.82 -26.64
C MET A 435 5.16 -21.38 -27.10
N LEU A 436 4.43 -20.67 -26.26
CA LEU A 436 4.28 -19.23 -26.26
C LEU A 436 4.41 -18.71 -24.81
N PRO A 437 4.44 -17.41 -24.57
CA PRO A 437 4.50 -16.90 -23.20
C PRO A 437 3.40 -17.49 -22.31
N VAL A 438 3.68 -17.69 -21.03
CA VAL A 438 2.74 -18.33 -20.10
C VAL A 438 1.42 -17.58 -20.01
N ASP A 439 1.44 -16.26 -20.09
CA ASP A 439 0.28 -15.39 -20.07
C ASP A 439 -0.55 -15.40 -21.37
N GLU A 440 0.01 -15.88 -22.48
CA GLU A 440 -0.70 -16.22 -23.70
C GLU A 440 -1.23 -17.67 -23.69
N PHE A 441 -0.48 -18.58 -23.10
CA PHE A 441 -0.84 -19.99 -22.99
C PHE A 441 -2.08 -20.21 -22.12
N LEU A 442 -2.15 -19.58 -20.94
CA LEU A 442 -3.28 -19.77 -20.04
C LEU A 442 -4.62 -19.39 -20.70
N PRO A 443 -4.78 -18.22 -21.40
CA PRO A 443 -6.02 -17.90 -22.12
C PRO A 443 -6.38 -18.88 -23.22
N ILE A 444 -5.43 -19.57 -23.83
CA ILE A 444 -5.73 -20.68 -24.76
C ILE A 444 -6.41 -21.82 -24.00
N MET A 445 -5.88 -22.19 -22.83
CA MET A 445 -6.35 -23.33 -22.07
C MET A 445 -7.78 -23.17 -21.55
N TYR A 446 -8.24 -21.93 -21.28
CA TYR A 446 -9.65 -21.63 -20.96
C TYR A 446 -10.43 -21.02 -22.14
N ASN A 447 -9.92 -21.19 -23.35
CA ASN A 447 -10.59 -20.85 -24.65
C ASN A 447 -10.94 -19.38 -24.84
N LYS A 448 -10.22 -18.44 -24.22
CA LYS A 448 -10.45 -16.99 -24.33
C LYS A 448 -9.40 -16.24 -25.15
N HIS A 449 -8.40 -16.93 -25.68
CA HIS A 449 -7.39 -16.30 -26.54
C HIS A 449 -8.03 -15.78 -27.83
N PRO A 450 -7.75 -14.53 -28.28
CA PRO A 450 -8.40 -13.93 -29.44
C PRO A 450 -7.96 -14.55 -30.78
N VAL A 451 -6.73 -15.09 -30.87
CA VAL A 451 -6.18 -15.66 -32.11
C VAL A 451 -6.62 -17.11 -32.26
N ALA A 452 -7.49 -17.37 -33.23
CA ALA A 452 -8.03 -18.71 -33.46
C ALA A 452 -6.97 -19.72 -33.91
N GLU A 453 -5.98 -19.25 -34.70
CA GLU A 453 -4.89 -20.05 -35.22
C GLU A 453 -4.01 -20.63 -34.10
N TYR A 454 -3.81 -19.92 -32.99
CA TYR A 454 -3.04 -20.45 -31.85
C TYR A 454 -3.83 -21.53 -31.11
N LYS A 455 -5.15 -21.36 -30.98
CA LYS A 455 -6.02 -22.32 -30.28
C LYS A 455 -6.06 -23.70 -30.93
N GLN A 456 -5.89 -23.81 -32.26
CA GLN A 456 -5.94 -25.11 -32.97
C GLN A 456 -4.81 -26.07 -32.58
N TYR A 457 -3.71 -25.58 -32.01
CA TYR A 457 -2.61 -26.41 -31.55
C TYR A 457 -2.87 -27.09 -30.20
N TYR A 458 -3.95 -26.71 -29.52
CA TYR A 458 -4.35 -27.25 -28.21
C TYR A 458 -5.76 -27.84 -28.30
N GLU A 459 -5.87 -29.15 -28.13
CA GLU A 459 -7.14 -29.87 -28.26
C GLU A 459 -8.08 -29.59 -27.08
N SER A 460 -7.59 -29.77 -25.86
CA SER A 460 -8.34 -29.46 -24.62
C SER A 460 -8.16 -27.99 -24.26
N ARG A 461 -9.25 -27.26 -24.20
CA ARG A 461 -9.31 -25.83 -23.85
C ARG A 461 -10.48 -25.57 -22.89
N ASP A 462 -10.61 -26.44 -21.90
CA ASP A 462 -11.72 -26.51 -20.95
C ASP A 462 -11.29 -26.21 -19.51
N LEU A 463 -10.14 -25.53 -19.34
CA LEU A 463 -9.68 -25.07 -18.02
C LEU A 463 -10.70 -24.10 -17.41
N LYS A 464 -11.17 -24.42 -16.20
CA LYS A 464 -12.16 -23.61 -15.47
C LYS A 464 -11.46 -22.46 -14.77
N ALA A 465 -11.36 -21.32 -15.46
CA ALA A 465 -10.60 -20.18 -15.01
C ALA A 465 -11.50 -19.02 -14.54
N PHE A 466 -11.16 -18.48 -13.39
CA PHE A 466 -11.84 -17.36 -12.74
C PHE A 466 -10.84 -16.28 -12.35
N SER A 467 -11.35 -15.15 -11.88
CA SER A 467 -10.52 -14.06 -11.35
C SER A 467 -11.20 -13.37 -10.19
N ALA A 468 -10.41 -13.04 -9.17
CA ALA A 468 -10.85 -12.08 -8.16
C ALA A 468 -11.13 -10.72 -8.81
N GLU A 469 -12.23 -10.08 -8.43
CA GLU A 469 -12.60 -8.73 -8.86
C GLU A 469 -13.21 -7.95 -7.67
N PRO A 470 -12.52 -6.91 -7.15
CA PRO A 470 -11.23 -6.38 -7.60
C PRO A 470 -10.05 -7.31 -7.31
N LEU A 471 -8.93 -7.07 -8.02
CA LEU A 471 -7.69 -7.85 -7.84
C LEU A 471 -7.12 -7.69 -6.44
N LEU A 472 -6.43 -8.71 -5.95
CA LEU A 472 -5.83 -8.75 -4.62
C LEU A 472 -4.32 -8.46 -4.60
N ILE A 473 -3.66 -8.59 -5.77
CA ILE A 473 -2.25 -8.22 -5.93
C ILE A 473 -2.05 -7.46 -7.24
N TYR A 474 -1.00 -6.66 -7.26
CA TYR A 474 -0.64 -5.76 -8.35
C TYR A 474 0.87 -5.79 -8.57
N PRO A 475 1.41 -5.38 -9.73
CA PRO A 475 2.86 -5.23 -9.87
C PRO A 475 3.39 -4.10 -8.99
N THR A 476 4.63 -4.24 -8.52
CA THR A 476 5.29 -3.16 -7.74
C THR A 476 5.46 -1.90 -8.57
N HIS A 477 5.86 -2.06 -9.82
CA HIS A 477 6.07 -0.95 -10.76
C HIS A 477 5.51 -1.30 -12.12
N TYR A 478 5.08 -0.26 -12.84
CA TYR A 478 4.60 -0.37 -14.21
C TYR A 478 5.65 0.10 -15.19
N THR A 479 5.57 -0.36 -16.43
CA THR A 479 6.42 0.10 -17.52
C THR A 479 6.43 1.63 -17.57
N GLY A 480 7.63 2.21 -17.62
CA GLY A 480 7.83 3.66 -17.62
C GLY A 480 7.89 4.33 -16.24
N GLN A 481 7.58 3.61 -15.16
CA GLN A 481 7.76 4.13 -13.81
C GLN A 481 9.22 3.98 -13.34
N PRO A 482 9.73 4.89 -12.50
CA PRO A 482 11.00 4.68 -11.83
C PRO A 482 11.00 3.36 -11.05
N GLY A 483 12.07 2.59 -11.13
CA GLY A 483 12.17 1.29 -10.46
C GLY A 483 11.64 0.10 -11.27
N TYR A 484 10.96 0.32 -12.40
CA TYR A 484 10.53 -0.77 -13.27
C TYR A 484 11.74 -1.50 -13.89
N LEU A 485 11.77 -2.82 -13.72
CA LEU A 485 12.76 -3.73 -14.32
C LEU A 485 12.05 -4.98 -14.79
N SER A 486 12.06 -5.24 -16.09
CA SER A 486 11.57 -6.49 -16.66
C SER A 486 12.72 -7.51 -16.78
N ASP A 487 12.49 -8.72 -16.32
CA ASP A 487 13.39 -9.87 -16.50
C ASP A 487 12.96 -10.74 -17.70
N THR A 488 11.77 -10.51 -18.19
CA THR A 488 11.26 -11.01 -19.45
C THR A 488 11.49 -10.05 -20.57
N GLU A 489 11.77 -9.57 -21.36
CA GLU A 489 11.92 -8.42 -22.26
C GLU A 489 10.65 -7.57 -22.32
N THR A 490 10.84 -6.26 -22.26
CA THR A 490 9.75 -5.27 -22.30
C THR A 490 8.91 -5.42 -23.56
N SER A 491 7.64 -5.71 -23.39
CA SER A 491 6.68 -5.43 -24.42
C SER A 491 6.31 -3.95 -24.39
N THR A 492 6.14 -3.31 -25.55
CA THR A 492 5.69 -1.91 -25.72
C THR A 492 4.18 -1.73 -25.44
N ILE A 493 3.58 -2.64 -24.67
CA ILE A 493 2.14 -2.67 -24.31
C ILE A 493 1.64 -1.30 -23.80
N TRP A 494 2.53 -0.54 -23.18
CA TRP A 494 2.19 0.71 -22.50
C TRP A 494 2.11 1.93 -23.42
N ASP A 495 2.69 1.85 -24.60
CA ASP A 495 2.68 2.95 -25.57
C ASP A 495 1.36 2.99 -26.38
N ASN A 496 0.49 2.00 -26.19
CA ASN A 496 -0.77 1.91 -26.90
C ASN A 496 -1.93 2.32 -26.00
N GLU A 497 -2.29 3.60 -26.03
CA GLU A 497 -3.41 4.20 -25.27
C GLU A 497 -4.78 3.54 -25.53
N THR A 498 -4.87 2.65 -26.52
CA THR A 498 -6.13 2.01 -26.92
C THR A 498 -6.52 0.83 -26.04
N VAL A 499 -5.63 0.31 -25.20
CA VAL A 499 -5.90 -0.85 -24.33
C VAL A 499 -6.08 -0.39 -22.88
N ALA A 500 -7.28 0.07 -22.55
CA ALA A 500 -7.66 0.31 -21.16
C ALA A 500 -7.77 -1.04 -20.41
N THR A 501 -6.99 -1.23 -19.36
CA THR A 501 -7.02 -2.41 -18.52
C THR A 501 -7.71 -2.13 -17.19
N ASP A 502 -8.17 -3.15 -16.47
CA ASP A 502 -8.76 -2.95 -15.13
C ASP A 502 -7.76 -2.33 -14.18
N TRP A 503 -6.49 -2.64 -14.35
CA TRP A 503 -5.45 -1.94 -13.65
C TRP A 503 -5.44 -0.45 -13.97
N ASP A 504 -5.48 -0.07 -15.25
CA ASP A 504 -5.58 1.33 -15.65
C ASP A 504 -6.83 1.99 -15.07
N ARG A 505 -7.94 1.25 -14.88
CA ARG A 505 -9.14 1.76 -14.20
C ARG A 505 -8.96 1.90 -12.70
N THR A 506 -8.27 0.97 -12.05
CA THR A 506 -8.05 1.01 -10.61
C THR A 506 -6.88 1.92 -10.21
N HIS A 507 -5.88 2.07 -11.07
CA HIS A 507 -4.69 2.91 -10.82
C HIS A 507 -4.60 4.16 -11.70
N ALA A 508 -5.20 4.23 -12.85
CA ALA A 508 -5.64 5.47 -13.47
C ALA A 508 -6.65 6.21 -12.59
N TRP A 509 -7.08 5.52 -11.54
CA TRP A 509 -7.66 6.17 -10.39
C TRP A 509 -6.75 7.28 -9.85
N LYS A 510 -5.44 7.07 -9.82
CA LYS A 510 -4.49 8.14 -9.52
C LYS A 510 -4.34 9.14 -10.67
N SER A 511 -4.42 8.75 -11.94
CA SER A 511 -4.21 9.64 -13.09
C SER A 511 -5.46 10.10 -13.83
N GLN A 512 -6.49 9.29 -14.01
CA GLN A 512 -7.71 9.68 -14.75
C GLN A 512 -8.78 10.37 -13.91
N LYS A 513 -8.84 10.11 -12.60
CA LYS A 513 -9.54 11.03 -11.71
C LYS A 513 -8.87 12.40 -11.70
N GLN A 514 -7.56 12.46 -11.96
CA GLN A 514 -6.87 13.73 -12.13
C GLN A 514 -7.35 14.50 -13.37
N SER A 515 -7.44 13.88 -14.53
CA SER A 515 -7.91 14.56 -15.75
C SER A 515 -9.42 14.88 -15.70
N ARG A 516 -10.26 14.03 -15.09
CA ARG A 516 -11.69 14.31 -14.90
C ARG A 516 -11.97 15.33 -13.80
N ILE A 517 -11.18 15.38 -12.73
CA ILE A 517 -11.28 16.46 -11.73
C ILE A 517 -10.85 17.78 -12.35
N TYR A 518 -9.86 17.80 -13.25
CA TYR A 518 -9.45 19.00 -13.97
C TYR A 518 -10.44 19.46 -15.04
N SER A 519 -11.09 18.55 -15.74
CA SER A 519 -12.14 18.93 -16.72
C SER A 519 -13.43 19.37 -16.03
N ASN A 520 -13.77 18.82 -14.86
CA ASN A 520 -14.94 19.22 -14.08
C ASN A 520 -14.67 20.44 -13.18
N ALA A 521 -13.43 20.73 -12.81
CA ALA A 521 -13.10 21.95 -12.02
C ALA A 521 -13.28 23.25 -12.83
N LYS A 522 -13.36 23.17 -14.14
CA LYS A 522 -13.76 24.31 -14.99
C LYS A 522 -15.27 24.54 -15.05
N ASN A 523 -16.10 23.62 -14.58
CA ASN A 523 -17.57 23.65 -14.71
C ASN A 523 -18.35 23.35 -13.43
N THR A 524 -17.74 23.31 -12.25
CA THR A 524 -18.50 23.15 -11.01
C THR A 524 -18.64 24.46 -10.27
N GLU A 525 -19.79 25.04 -10.37
CA GLU A 525 -20.43 25.80 -9.30
C GLU A 525 -20.33 24.98 -8.00
N ALA A 526 -20.11 25.67 -6.88
CA ALA A 526 -19.96 25.07 -5.57
C ALA A 526 -21.04 24.00 -5.31
N LEU A 527 -20.62 22.80 -4.89
CA LEU A 527 -21.56 21.80 -4.35
C LEU A 527 -22.45 22.48 -3.31
N PRO A 528 -23.77 22.27 -3.34
CA PRO A 528 -24.65 22.81 -2.33
C PRO A 528 -24.20 22.33 -0.95
N PRO A 529 -24.33 23.16 0.09
CA PRO A 529 -23.98 22.76 1.45
C PRO A 529 -24.84 21.54 1.85
N PRO A 530 -24.29 20.60 2.63
CA PRO A 530 -25.06 19.45 3.10
C PRO A 530 -26.27 19.93 3.88
N THR A 531 -27.44 19.42 3.53
CA THR A 531 -28.75 19.82 4.04
C THR A 531 -29.13 19.19 5.38
N SER A 532 -28.19 18.76 6.21
CA SER A 532 -28.46 18.31 7.57
C SER A 532 -27.50 18.95 8.57
N LEU A 533 -28.08 19.62 9.54
CA LEU A 533 -27.43 20.44 10.57
C LEU A 533 -26.81 19.63 11.72
N ASP A 534 -26.78 18.29 11.68
CA ASP A 534 -26.50 17.45 12.85
C ASP A 534 -25.30 16.47 12.73
N THR A 535 -24.50 16.55 11.68
CA THR A 535 -23.26 15.77 11.61
C THR A 535 -22.05 16.69 11.51
N VAL A 536 -21.31 16.79 12.61
CA VAL A 536 -19.94 17.32 12.59
C VAL A 536 -19.13 16.40 11.68
N PRO A 537 -18.51 16.89 10.58
CA PRO A 537 -17.62 16.04 9.78
C PRO A 537 -16.53 15.50 10.69
N SER A 538 -16.46 14.19 10.82
CA SER A 538 -15.38 13.55 11.54
C SER A 538 -14.08 13.63 10.73
N ARG A 539 -12.94 13.38 11.37
CA ARG A 539 -11.65 13.19 10.66
C ARG A 539 -11.76 12.17 9.51
N ASP A 540 -12.76 11.32 9.56
CA ASP A 540 -12.99 10.19 8.67
C ASP A 540 -13.66 10.56 7.35
N GLU A 541 -14.26 11.73 7.24
CA GLU A 541 -14.86 12.23 5.99
C GLU A 541 -13.87 13.00 5.10
N LEU A 542 -12.63 13.03 5.55
CA LEU A 542 -11.51 13.69 4.87
C LEU A 542 -10.60 12.68 4.20
#